data_262064887ebd346a0c54ce18ff38566d
#
_entry.id   262064887ebd346a0c54ce18ff38566d
#
_cell.length_a   1.000
_cell.length_b   1.000
_cell.length_c   1.000
_cell.angle_alpha   90.00
_cell.angle_beta   90.00
_cell.angle_gamma   90.00
#
_symmetry.space_group_name_H-M   'P 1'
#
loop_
_entity.id
_entity.type
_entity.pdbx_description
1 polymer ?
#
loop_
_entity_poly.entity_id
_entity_poly.type
_entity_poly.pdbx_seq_one_letter_code
_entity_poly.pdbx_strand_id
1 'polypeptide(L)'
;MRDSRMLTRWTKSTDSLALQEISVALDKPYKDIPGTTVFDSDMARAGYHVNQFCMTLMKAENRERFLADERAYLDEWPMTGEQMQAVLDRDYNALLKLGANVYYFGKLFFTDKISFQKGASLMAGMSEEEYLAMMVNGGRSPEGNRYIGEKDDG
;
A
#
# COMPACT_ATOMS: atom_id res chain seq x y z
N MET A 1 2.23 7.69 67.87
CA MET A 1 1.28 8.27 66.94
C MET A 1 2.11 8.95 65.82
N ARG A 2 2.26 8.25 64.68
CA ARG A 2 2.93 8.80 63.51
C ARG A 2 1.88 9.08 62.45
N ASP A 3 1.83 10.30 62.05
CA ASP A 3 0.81 10.86 61.15
C ASP A 3 1.01 10.32 59.72
N SER A 4 -0.01 9.56 59.25
CA SER A 4 -0.05 8.86 57.95
C SER A 4 -0.67 9.71 56.84
N ARG A 5 -0.33 10.99 56.71
CA ARG A 5 -0.97 11.90 55.77
C ARG A 5 -0.04 12.62 54.81
N MET A 6 0.98 11.96 54.33
CA MET A 6 1.87 12.59 53.32
C MET A 6 2.19 11.70 52.11
N LEU A 7 1.26 10.96 51.58
CA LEU A 7 1.50 10.15 50.36
C LEU A 7 0.29 10.11 49.41
N THR A 8 -0.31 11.28 49.14
CA THR A 8 -1.28 11.33 48.06
C THR A 8 -1.32 12.73 47.44
N ARG A 9 -0.26 13.11 46.76
CA ARG A 9 -0.31 14.23 45.83
C ARG A 9 0.71 14.06 44.72
N TRP A 10 0.65 12.94 44.02
CA TRP A 10 1.16 12.85 42.65
C TRP A 10 0.00 13.17 41.74
N THR A 11 -0.06 14.41 41.38
CA THR A 11 -1.07 15.01 40.55
C THR A 11 -0.89 14.52 39.10
N LYS A 12 -1.93 13.92 38.58
CA LYS A 12 -2.23 13.61 37.18
C LYS A 12 -2.26 14.87 36.29
N SER A 13 -1.20 15.63 36.22
CA SER A 13 -1.21 16.90 35.46
C SER A 13 -0.06 17.06 34.46
N THR A 14 0.85 16.10 34.36
CA THR A 14 1.99 16.21 33.44
C THR A 14 1.91 15.23 32.26
N ASP A 15 1.05 14.19 32.33
CA ASP A 15 0.98 13.20 31.26
C ASP A 15 0.07 13.60 30.09
N SER A 16 -0.84 14.55 30.28
CA SER A 16 -1.72 15.00 29.20
C SER A 16 -1.06 15.95 28.20
N LEU A 17 -0.01 16.64 28.61
CA LEU A 17 0.74 17.56 27.72
C LEU A 17 1.90 16.84 26.99
N ALA A 18 2.42 15.76 27.57
CA ALA A 18 3.51 14.99 26.97
C ALA A 18 3.06 14.06 25.84
N LEU A 19 1.77 13.71 25.78
CA LEU A 19 1.20 12.87 24.72
C LEU A 19 0.64 13.68 23.53
N GLN A 20 0.68 15.00 23.62
CA GLN A 20 0.33 15.90 22.51
C GLN A 20 1.55 16.28 21.68
N GLU A 21 2.71 15.73 22.02
CA GLU A 21 3.95 16.03 21.34
C GLU A 21 4.24 15.04 20.21
N ILE A 22 4.39 15.70 19.10
CA ILE A 22 5.27 15.33 17.99
C ILE A 22 4.74 14.21 17.11
N SER A 23 3.58 14.43 16.54
CA SER A 23 3.46 14.13 15.12
C SER A 23 3.99 15.34 14.34
N VAL A 24 5.25 15.64 14.44
CA VAL A 24 5.92 16.40 13.38
C VAL A 24 5.87 15.46 12.17
N ALA A 25 4.85 15.67 11.33
CA ALA A 25 4.80 14.98 10.05
C ALA A 25 6.12 15.28 9.36
N LEU A 26 6.97 14.26 9.25
CA LEU A 26 8.22 14.38 8.53
C LEU A 26 7.89 14.93 7.14
N ASP A 27 8.54 16.02 6.77
CA ASP A 27 8.49 16.49 5.40
C ASP A 27 8.98 15.36 4.49
N LYS A 28 8.12 14.95 3.54
CA LYS A 28 8.36 13.81 2.65
C LYS A 28 8.37 14.30 1.20
N PRO A 29 9.39 15.07 0.79
CA PRO A 29 9.45 15.63 -0.56
C PRO A 29 9.46 14.54 -1.64
N TYR A 30 9.88 13.32 -1.29
CA TYR A 30 9.83 12.16 -2.18
C TYR A 30 8.41 11.69 -2.54
N LYS A 31 7.39 12.17 -1.85
CA LYS A 31 5.99 11.87 -2.21
C LYS A 31 5.56 12.58 -3.50
N ASP A 32 6.25 13.64 -3.88
CA ASP A 32 6.00 14.40 -5.11
C ASP A 32 6.90 13.96 -6.27
N ILE A 33 7.28 12.68 -6.35
CA ILE A 33 8.00 12.15 -7.50
C ILE A 33 6.98 11.75 -8.57
N PRO A 34 6.97 12.43 -9.74
CA PRO A 34 6.00 12.14 -10.79
C PRO A 34 6.05 10.68 -11.26
N GLY A 35 4.87 10.08 -11.45
CA GLY A 35 4.75 8.71 -11.94
C GLY A 35 5.26 7.62 -11.01
N THR A 36 5.56 7.96 -9.75
CA THR A 36 6.12 7.01 -8.77
C THR A 36 5.28 6.96 -7.50
N THR A 37 4.97 5.76 -7.04
CA THR A 37 4.40 5.53 -5.70
C THR A 37 5.50 4.99 -4.80
N VAL A 38 5.99 5.81 -3.87
CA VAL A 38 7.04 5.42 -2.94
C VAL A 38 6.42 4.63 -1.79
N PHE A 39 6.92 3.42 -1.58
CA PHE A 39 6.51 2.57 -0.46
C PHE A 39 7.37 2.88 0.77
N ASP A 40 6.82 3.67 1.69
CA ASP A 40 7.46 4.07 2.94
C ASP A 40 6.81 3.40 4.16
N SER A 41 7.20 3.82 5.37
CA SER A 41 6.67 3.29 6.61
C SER A 41 5.18 3.55 6.82
N ASP A 42 4.65 4.66 6.28
CA ASP A 42 3.21 4.96 6.37
C ASP A 42 2.44 4.04 5.43
N MET A 43 2.96 3.84 4.21
CA MET A 43 2.39 2.91 3.24
C MET A 43 2.45 1.46 3.77
N ALA A 44 3.58 1.07 4.37
CA ALA A 44 3.71 -0.26 4.99
C ALA A 44 2.69 -0.49 6.11
N ARG A 45 2.41 0.55 6.91
CA ARG A 45 1.40 0.49 7.98
C ARG A 45 -0.02 0.44 7.40
N ALA A 46 -0.33 1.31 6.45
CA ALA A 46 -1.65 1.35 5.81
C ALA A 46 -1.98 0.04 5.08
N GLY A 47 -1.01 -0.52 4.37
CA GLY A 47 -1.16 -1.73 3.57
C GLY A 47 -0.87 -3.04 4.30
N TYR A 48 -0.66 -3.02 5.61
CA TYR A 48 -0.22 -4.21 6.35
C TYR A 48 -1.10 -5.43 6.07
N HIS A 49 -2.40 -5.29 6.22
CA HIS A 49 -3.34 -6.42 6.08
C HIS A 49 -3.49 -6.90 4.63
N VAL A 50 -3.54 -5.99 3.66
CA VAL A 50 -3.58 -6.38 2.24
C VAL A 50 -2.29 -7.08 1.82
N ASN A 51 -1.14 -6.65 2.33
CA ASN A 51 0.14 -7.31 2.06
C ASN A 51 0.19 -8.71 2.72
N GLN A 52 -0.31 -8.86 3.95
CA GLN A 52 -0.40 -10.17 4.61
C GLN A 52 -1.36 -11.11 3.90
N PHE A 53 -2.53 -10.62 3.47
CA PHE A 53 -3.43 -11.38 2.62
C PHE A 53 -2.70 -11.90 1.38
N CYS A 54 -2.04 -11.03 0.62
CA CYS A 54 -1.28 -11.44 -0.57
C CYS A 54 -0.25 -12.53 -0.26
N MET A 55 0.44 -12.46 0.89
CA MET A 55 1.41 -13.49 1.29
C MET A 55 0.78 -14.86 1.50
N THR A 56 -0.47 -14.94 1.91
CA THR A 56 -1.14 -16.24 2.06
C THR A 56 -1.33 -16.97 0.74
N LEU A 57 -1.42 -16.23 -0.37
CA LEU A 57 -1.56 -16.77 -1.72
C LEU A 57 -0.31 -17.51 -2.23
N MET A 58 0.78 -17.52 -1.48
CA MET A 58 1.92 -18.40 -1.74
C MET A 58 1.55 -19.87 -1.63
N LYS A 59 0.57 -20.22 -0.78
CA LYS A 59 0.10 -21.59 -0.60
C LYS A 59 -1.00 -21.93 -1.59
N ALA A 60 -0.91 -23.10 -2.22
CA ALA A 60 -1.90 -23.55 -3.21
C ALA A 60 -3.31 -23.62 -2.61
N GLU A 61 -3.44 -24.19 -1.42
CA GLU A 61 -4.70 -24.33 -0.70
C GLU A 61 -5.41 -22.97 -0.47
N ASN A 62 -4.64 -21.92 -0.19
CA ASN A 62 -5.20 -20.58 0.01
C ASN A 62 -5.64 -19.96 -1.32
N ARG A 63 -4.91 -20.19 -2.41
CA ARG A 63 -5.35 -19.74 -3.74
C ARG A 63 -6.65 -20.41 -4.16
N GLU A 64 -6.78 -21.72 -3.90
CA GLU A 64 -8.01 -22.46 -4.19
C GLU A 64 -9.20 -21.91 -3.39
N ARG A 65 -9.01 -21.66 -2.08
CA ARG A 65 -10.04 -21.06 -1.24
C ARG A 65 -10.42 -19.65 -1.72
N PHE A 66 -9.43 -18.83 -2.03
CA PHE A 66 -9.65 -17.48 -2.53
C PHE A 66 -10.42 -17.48 -3.85
N LEU A 67 -10.01 -18.29 -4.84
CA LEU A 67 -10.68 -18.39 -6.12
C LEU A 67 -12.09 -19.02 -6.03
N ALA A 68 -12.38 -19.82 -5.01
CA ALA A 68 -13.70 -20.37 -4.80
C ALA A 68 -14.72 -19.31 -4.33
N ASP A 69 -14.32 -18.38 -3.48
CA ASP A 69 -15.12 -17.23 -3.05
C ASP A 69 -14.20 -16.11 -2.58
N GLU A 70 -13.83 -15.23 -3.50
CA GLU A 70 -12.89 -14.14 -3.26
C GLU A 70 -13.40 -13.21 -2.15
N ARG A 71 -14.69 -12.87 -2.18
CA ARG A 71 -15.26 -11.94 -1.20
C ARG A 71 -15.24 -12.54 0.20
N ALA A 72 -15.68 -13.78 0.38
CA ALA A 72 -15.66 -14.44 1.67
C ALA A 72 -14.24 -14.58 2.22
N TYR A 73 -13.26 -14.87 1.36
CA TYR A 73 -11.86 -14.95 1.78
C TYR A 73 -11.31 -13.59 2.22
N LEU A 74 -11.67 -12.51 1.51
CA LEU A 74 -11.24 -11.15 1.87
C LEU A 74 -11.89 -10.67 3.18
N ASP A 75 -13.12 -11.07 3.47
CA ASP A 75 -13.82 -10.71 4.70
C ASP A 75 -13.15 -11.31 5.97
N GLU A 76 -12.26 -12.30 5.82
CA GLU A 76 -11.42 -12.81 6.93
C GLU A 76 -10.31 -11.82 7.35
N TRP A 77 -10.06 -10.76 6.56
CA TRP A 77 -8.96 -9.83 6.76
C TRP A 77 -9.47 -8.44 7.17
N PRO A 78 -8.83 -7.79 8.16
CA PRO A 78 -9.24 -6.46 8.58
C PRO A 78 -8.70 -5.38 7.61
N MET A 79 -9.03 -5.52 6.33
CA MET A 79 -8.75 -4.56 5.27
C MET A 79 -9.84 -3.49 5.20
N THR A 80 -9.53 -2.34 4.63
CA THR A 80 -10.56 -1.36 4.30
C THR A 80 -11.42 -1.83 3.13
N GLY A 81 -12.66 -1.32 3.04
CA GLY A 81 -13.53 -1.62 1.90
C GLY A 81 -12.90 -1.26 0.55
N GLU A 82 -12.13 -0.16 0.50
CA GLU A 82 -11.40 0.26 -0.70
C GLU A 82 -10.29 -0.73 -1.07
N GLN A 83 -9.55 -1.24 -0.08
CA GLN A 83 -8.53 -2.26 -0.33
C GLN A 83 -9.15 -3.56 -0.84
N MET A 84 -10.25 -4.02 -0.24
CA MET A 84 -10.97 -5.21 -0.70
C MET A 84 -11.50 -5.04 -2.13
N GLN A 85 -12.11 -3.89 -2.42
CA GLN A 85 -12.63 -3.61 -3.75
C GLN A 85 -11.52 -3.57 -4.80
N ALA A 86 -10.39 -2.92 -4.49
CA ALA A 86 -9.23 -2.89 -5.39
C ALA A 86 -8.65 -4.28 -5.69
N VAL A 87 -8.70 -5.22 -4.71
CA VAL A 87 -8.33 -6.63 -4.95
C VAL A 87 -9.33 -7.30 -5.89
N LEU A 88 -10.64 -7.14 -5.64
CA LEU A 88 -11.70 -7.76 -6.47
C LEU A 88 -11.66 -7.25 -7.91
N ASP A 89 -11.43 -5.95 -8.09
CA ASP A 89 -11.37 -5.31 -9.40
C ASP A 89 -10.02 -5.52 -10.11
N ARG A 90 -9.03 -6.10 -9.40
CA ARG A 90 -7.64 -6.19 -9.89
C ARG A 90 -7.07 -4.81 -10.25
N ASP A 91 -7.53 -3.77 -9.54
CA ASP A 91 -6.95 -2.42 -9.68
C ASP A 91 -5.62 -2.32 -8.94
N TYR A 92 -4.57 -2.77 -9.60
CA TYR A 92 -3.22 -2.79 -9.04
C TYR A 92 -2.67 -1.38 -8.76
N ASN A 93 -3.10 -0.38 -9.53
CA ASN A 93 -2.70 1.01 -9.30
C ASN A 93 -3.37 1.58 -8.05
N ALA A 94 -4.65 1.28 -7.81
CA ALA A 94 -5.31 1.60 -6.56
C ALA A 94 -4.66 0.88 -5.37
N LEU A 95 -4.33 -0.42 -5.52
CA LEU A 95 -3.63 -1.18 -4.48
C LEU A 95 -2.31 -0.52 -4.06
N LEU A 96 -1.49 -0.03 -5.02
CA LEU A 96 -0.28 0.72 -4.70
C LEU A 96 -0.58 1.95 -3.85
N LYS A 97 -1.59 2.74 -4.23
CA LYS A 97 -1.98 3.96 -3.50
C LYS A 97 -2.53 3.66 -2.10
N LEU A 98 -3.11 2.48 -1.91
CA LEU A 98 -3.69 2.01 -0.64
C LEU A 98 -2.70 1.26 0.25
N GLY A 99 -1.40 1.27 -0.09
CA GLY A 99 -0.33 0.72 0.73
C GLY A 99 0.07 -0.71 0.39
N ALA A 100 -0.44 -1.30 -0.68
CA ALA A 100 0.07 -2.56 -1.15
C ALA A 100 1.44 -2.37 -1.82
N ASN A 101 2.32 -3.34 -1.65
CA ASN A 101 3.61 -3.37 -2.32
C ASN A 101 3.57 -4.38 -3.46
N VAL A 102 4.13 -4.03 -4.61
CA VAL A 102 4.15 -4.87 -5.81
C VAL A 102 4.74 -6.26 -5.55
N TYR A 103 5.72 -6.37 -4.67
CA TYR A 103 6.31 -7.63 -4.27
C TYR A 103 5.28 -8.59 -3.66
N TYR A 104 4.32 -8.06 -2.90
CA TYR A 104 3.26 -8.84 -2.29
C TYR A 104 2.11 -9.08 -3.25
N PHE A 105 1.53 -8.07 -3.85
CA PHE A 105 0.38 -8.26 -4.73
C PHE A 105 0.72 -8.95 -6.07
N GLY A 106 2.00 -9.04 -6.43
CA GLY A 106 2.43 -9.92 -7.52
C GLY A 106 2.02 -11.39 -7.36
N LYS A 107 1.62 -11.82 -6.14
CA LYS A 107 1.03 -13.13 -5.90
C LYS A 107 -0.39 -13.25 -6.48
N LEU A 108 -1.11 -12.12 -6.63
CA LEU A 108 -2.38 -12.09 -7.37
C LEU A 108 -2.16 -12.41 -8.85
N PHE A 109 -1.11 -11.85 -9.49
CA PHE A 109 -0.76 -12.20 -10.86
C PHE A 109 -0.60 -13.72 -11.02
N PHE A 110 0.17 -14.32 -10.10
CA PHE A 110 0.37 -15.76 -10.12
C PHE A 110 -0.93 -16.54 -9.85
N THR A 111 -1.79 -16.05 -8.96
CA THR A 111 -3.10 -16.66 -8.66
C THR A 111 -4.01 -16.61 -9.87
N ASP A 112 -4.02 -15.49 -10.60
CA ASP A 112 -4.79 -15.26 -11.81
C ASP A 112 -4.13 -15.87 -13.06
N LYS A 113 -2.96 -16.54 -12.90
CA LYS A 113 -2.18 -17.19 -13.97
C LYS A 113 -1.74 -16.22 -15.07
N ILE A 114 -1.46 -14.97 -14.70
CA ILE A 114 -0.89 -13.98 -15.62
C ILE A 114 0.60 -13.79 -15.34
N SER A 115 1.35 -13.45 -16.39
CA SER A 115 2.78 -13.13 -16.24
C SER A 115 2.98 -11.80 -15.54
N PHE A 116 4.17 -11.58 -14.97
CA PHE A 116 4.52 -10.28 -14.41
C PHE A 116 4.48 -9.17 -15.49
N GLN A 117 4.92 -9.48 -16.71
CA GLN A 117 4.84 -8.55 -17.85
C GLN A 117 3.39 -8.17 -18.16
N LYS A 118 2.47 -9.14 -18.15
CA LYS A 118 1.04 -8.89 -18.32
C LYS A 118 0.50 -8.00 -17.21
N GLY A 119 0.82 -8.29 -15.96
CA GLY A 119 0.44 -7.44 -14.82
C GLY A 119 0.96 -6.01 -14.97
N ALA A 120 2.24 -5.85 -15.34
CA ALA A 120 2.85 -4.53 -15.56
C ALA A 120 2.22 -3.79 -16.76
N SER A 121 1.85 -4.49 -17.84
CA SER A 121 1.16 -3.89 -18.99
C SER A 121 -0.22 -3.34 -18.60
N LEU A 122 -0.97 -4.09 -17.79
CA LEU A 122 -2.27 -3.64 -17.25
C LEU A 122 -2.12 -2.37 -16.41
N MET A 123 -1.10 -2.33 -15.53
CA MET A 123 -0.80 -1.14 -14.72
C MET A 123 -0.37 0.05 -15.58
N ALA A 124 0.28 -0.20 -16.72
CA ALA A 124 0.69 0.84 -17.67
C ALA A 124 -0.44 1.29 -18.62
N GLY A 125 -1.60 0.61 -18.59
CA GLY A 125 -2.71 0.88 -19.51
C GLY A 125 -2.39 0.53 -20.97
N MET A 126 -1.55 -0.49 -21.19
CA MET A 126 -1.06 -0.92 -22.50
C MET A 126 -1.41 -2.39 -22.73
N SER A 127 -1.44 -2.82 -24.01
CA SER A 127 -1.38 -4.25 -24.32
C SER A 127 -0.02 -4.83 -23.89
N GLU A 128 0.05 -6.14 -23.69
CA GLU A 128 1.30 -6.79 -23.34
C GLU A 128 2.36 -6.63 -24.43
N GLU A 129 1.95 -6.69 -25.70
CA GLU A 129 2.82 -6.52 -26.86
C GLU A 129 3.43 -5.09 -26.92
N GLU A 130 2.58 -4.07 -26.76
CA GLU A 130 3.03 -2.67 -26.73
C GLU A 130 3.96 -2.43 -25.53
N TYR A 131 3.65 -2.98 -24.36
CA TYR A 131 4.50 -2.87 -23.19
C TYR A 131 5.88 -3.49 -23.42
N LEU A 132 5.94 -4.71 -23.95
CA LEU A 132 7.20 -5.38 -24.27
C LEU A 132 8.00 -4.62 -25.31
N ALA A 133 7.37 -4.15 -26.39
CA ALA A 133 8.01 -3.35 -27.42
C ALA A 133 8.60 -2.06 -26.82
N MET A 134 7.84 -1.36 -25.97
CA MET A 134 8.32 -0.17 -25.26
C MET A 134 9.55 -0.48 -24.41
N MET A 135 9.53 -1.57 -23.63
CA MET A 135 10.65 -1.94 -22.77
C MET A 135 11.92 -2.29 -23.55
N VAL A 136 11.78 -3.01 -24.68
CA VAL A 136 12.91 -3.35 -25.58
C VAL A 136 13.51 -2.10 -26.21
N ASN A 137 12.68 -1.10 -26.49
CA ASN A 137 13.10 0.19 -27.08
C ASN A 137 13.66 1.20 -26.06
N GLY A 138 13.97 0.78 -24.83
CA GLY A 138 14.58 1.64 -23.81
C GLY A 138 13.61 2.23 -22.79
N GLY A 139 12.34 1.84 -22.82
CA GLY A 139 11.32 2.27 -21.87
C GLY A 139 10.56 3.51 -22.33
N ARG A 140 9.76 4.06 -21.42
CA ARG A 140 8.93 5.24 -21.69
C ARG A 140 9.80 6.51 -21.74
N SER A 141 9.58 7.39 -22.74
CA SER A 141 10.26 8.68 -22.79
C SER A 141 9.93 9.53 -21.57
N PRO A 142 10.91 10.21 -20.97
CA PRO A 142 10.67 11.18 -19.91
C PRO A 142 10.16 12.53 -20.43
N GLU A 143 10.20 12.77 -21.76
CA GLU A 143 9.75 14.03 -22.38
C GLU A 143 8.27 14.27 -22.11
N GLY A 144 7.93 15.47 -21.67
CA GLY A 144 6.57 15.85 -21.31
C GLY A 144 6.09 15.37 -19.93
N ASN A 145 6.94 14.68 -19.17
CA ASN A 145 6.61 14.37 -17.78
C ASN A 145 6.83 15.58 -16.88
N ARG A 146 5.99 15.69 -15.86
CA ARG A 146 6.19 16.69 -14.79
C ARG A 146 7.44 16.32 -13.97
N TYR A 147 8.23 17.33 -13.60
CA TYR A 147 9.34 17.17 -12.67
C TYR A 147 8.88 17.41 -11.23
N ILE A 148 9.67 16.90 -10.26
CA ILE A 148 9.41 17.13 -8.84
C ILE A 148 9.34 18.65 -8.56
N GLY A 149 8.32 19.08 -7.81
CA GLY A 149 8.10 20.49 -7.49
C GLY A 149 7.38 21.33 -8.56
N GLU A 150 7.18 20.79 -9.76
CA GLU A 150 6.33 21.44 -10.77
C GLU A 150 4.85 21.22 -10.41
N LYS A 151 4.04 22.27 -10.52
CA LYS A 151 2.60 22.16 -10.35
C LYS A 151 1.98 21.56 -11.60
N ASP A 152 0.98 20.70 -11.43
CA ASP A 152 0.15 20.30 -12.56
C ASP A 152 -0.60 21.55 -13.05
N ASP A 153 -0.23 22.04 -14.21
CA ASP A 153 -1.00 23.04 -14.95
C ASP A 153 -2.22 22.31 -15.55
N GLY A 154 -3.31 22.20 -14.71
CA GLY A 154 -4.53 21.46 -14.98
C GLY A 154 -5.34 21.95 -16.18
#